data_7d7e44a0926eba0d680a08460cc9ff3a
#
_entry.id   7d7e44a0926eba0d680a08460cc9ff3a
#
_cell.length_a   1.000
_cell.length_b   1.000
_cell.length_c   1.000
_cell.angle_alpha   90.00
_cell.angle_beta   90.00
_cell.angle_gamma   90.00
#
_symmetry.space_group_name_H-M   'P 1'
#
loop_
_entity.id
_entity.type
_entity.pdbx_description
1 polymer ?
#
loop_
_entity_poly.entity_id
_entity_poly.type
_entity_poly.pdbx_seq_one_letter_code
_entity_poly.pdbx_strand_id
1 'polypeptide(L)'
;MKLNNCKLKKNTQRRLLEYFVLEVTARSAANLLDIHPNTAALFYKKVRQIISFHLALQVIEVFDGCIELDESYFGGVRKGKRGRGAAGKVSVFGILKRGGNVYTVVVEDTKSSTLMPVIPRKNCARQHCLYRYI
;
A
#
# COMPACT_ATOMS: atom_id res chain seq x y z
N MET A 1 6.05 -14.56 5.83
CA MET A 1 6.19 -15.05 4.43
C MET A 1 7.65 -14.91 4.03
N LYS A 2 8.28 -15.96 3.49
CA LYS A 2 9.69 -15.92 3.07
C LYS A 2 9.76 -15.76 1.54
N LEU A 3 10.87 -15.21 1.01
CA LEU A 3 11.21 -15.18 -0.43
C LEU A 3 11.54 -16.60 -0.91
N ASN A 4 10.57 -17.51 -0.86
CA ASN A 4 10.76 -18.89 -1.30
C ASN A 4 10.89 -18.94 -2.85
N ASN A 5 11.72 -19.87 -3.34
CA ASN A 5 11.96 -20.12 -4.76
C ASN A 5 12.55 -18.93 -5.56
N CYS A 6 13.37 -18.08 -4.94
CA CYS A 6 14.11 -17.07 -5.66
C CYS A 6 15.40 -17.68 -6.22
N LYS A 7 15.49 -17.80 -7.56
CA LYS A 7 16.68 -18.35 -8.27
C LYS A 7 17.87 -17.37 -8.31
N LEU A 8 17.68 -16.13 -7.87
CA LEU A 8 18.75 -15.14 -7.81
C LEU A 8 19.76 -15.46 -6.72
N LYS A 9 21.04 -15.18 -6.97
CA LYS A 9 22.11 -15.27 -5.98
C LYS A 9 21.80 -14.33 -4.79
N LYS A 10 22.18 -14.73 -3.57
CA LYS A 10 21.90 -13.93 -2.35
C LYS A 10 22.43 -12.49 -2.42
N ASN A 11 23.62 -12.31 -3.02
CA ASN A 11 24.20 -10.96 -3.20
C ASN A 11 23.32 -10.08 -4.13
N THR A 12 22.82 -10.64 -5.23
CA THR A 12 21.90 -9.93 -6.14
C THR A 12 20.59 -9.57 -5.44
N GLN A 13 20.05 -10.49 -4.62
CA GLN A 13 18.84 -10.21 -3.84
C GLN A 13 19.06 -9.07 -2.85
N ARG A 14 20.21 -9.05 -2.16
CA ARG A 14 20.58 -7.97 -1.23
C ARG A 14 20.65 -6.62 -1.95
N ARG A 15 21.36 -6.55 -3.05
CA ARG A 15 21.46 -5.30 -3.84
C ARG A 15 20.12 -4.85 -4.41
N LEU A 16 19.25 -5.78 -4.82
CA LEU A 16 17.88 -5.44 -5.22
C LEU A 16 17.07 -4.85 -4.08
N LEU A 17 17.23 -5.34 -2.83
CA LEU A 17 16.58 -4.76 -1.65
C LEU A 17 17.13 -3.36 -1.35
N GLU A 18 18.46 -3.17 -1.44
CA GLU A 18 19.08 -1.85 -1.28
C GLU A 18 18.50 -0.85 -2.30
N TYR A 19 18.42 -1.22 -3.57
CA TYR A 19 17.81 -0.39 -4.61
C TYR A 19 16.31 -0.16 -4.41
N PHE A 20 15.59 -1.14 -3.86
CA PHE A 20 14.18 -0.98 -3.52
C PHE A 20 13.97 0.08 -2.44
N VAL A 21 14.80 0.09 -1.40
CA VAL A 21 14.77 1.09 -0.31
C VAL A 21 15.17 2.48 -0.81
N LEU A 22 16.11 2.55 -1.77
CA LEU A 22 16.52 3.79 -2.43
C LEU A 22 15.54 4.26 -3.52
N GLU A 23 14.35 3.64 -3.63
CA GLU A 23 13.30 3.96 -4.61
C GLU A 23 13.75 3.88 -6.08
N VAL A 24 14.84 3.17 -6.37
CA VAL A 24 15.28 2.92 -7.74
C VAL A 24 14.27 2.04 -8.45
N THR A 25 13.88 2.41 -9.69
CA THR A 25 12.91 1.61 -10.44
C THR A 25 13.43 0.20 -10.72
N ALA A 26 12.53 -0.79 -10.79
CA ALA A 26 12.92 -2.18 -11.08
C ALA A 26 13.69 -2.32 -12.41
N ARG A 27 13.35 -1.49 -13.41
CA ARG A 27 14.05 -1.46 -14.71
C ARG A 27 15.48 -0.95 -14.57
N SER A 28 15.66 0.16 -13.85
CA SER A 28 16.99 0.72 -13.60
C SER A 28 17.83 -0.21 -12.74
N ALA A 29 17.26 -0.82 -11.71
CA ALA A 29 17.94 -1.81 -10.87
C ALA A 29 18.37 -3.05 -11.67
N ALA A 30 17.54 -3.49 -12.64
CA ALA A 30 17.88 -4.60 -13.52
C ALA A 30 19.12 -4.27 -14.38
N ASN A 31 19.17 -3.07 -14.96
CA ASN A 31 20.30 -2.62 -15.76
C ASN A 31 21.59 -2.54 -14.93
N LEU A 32 21.51 -2.00 -13.69
CA LEU A 32 22.66 -1.90 -12.79
C LEU A 32 23.22 -3.25 -12.33
N LEU A 33 22.39 -4.30 -12.35
CA LEU A 33 22.75 -5.65 -11.88
C LEU A 33 22.93 -6.64 -13.01
N ASP A 34 22.81 -6.19 -14.26
CA ASP A 34 22.85 -7.02 -15.46
C ASP A 34 21.94 -8.25 -15.36
N ILE A 35 20.67 -8.00 -15.01
CA ILE A 35 19.61 -9.01 -14.92
C ILE A 35 18.42 -8.62 -15.78
N HIS A 36 17.61 -9.61 -16.15
CA HIS A 36 16.41 -9.33 -16.94
C HIS A 36 15.41 -8.43 -16.19
N PRO A 37 14.84 -7.38 -16.81
CA PRO A 37 13.92 -6.43 -16.16
C PRO A 37 12.71 -7.08 -15.49
N ASN A 38 12.13 -8.12 -16.09
CA ASN A 38 11.02 -8.86 -15.49
C ASN A 38 11.42 -9.57 -14.18
N THR A 39 12.68 -10.02 -14.07
CA THR A 39 13.20 -10.65 -12.85
C THR A 39 13.23 -9.65 -11.69
N ALA A 40 13.73 -8.43 -11.93
CA ALA A 40 13.73 -7.38 -10.95
C ALA A 40 12.30 -6.94 -10.59
N ALA A 41 11.43 -6.80 -11.58
CA ALA A 41 10.02 -6.45 -11.37
C ALA A 41 9.27 -7.50 -10.50
N LEU A 42 9.47 -8.79 -10.79
CA LEU A 42 8.91 -9.88 -9.99
C LEU A 42 9.47 -9.90 -8.56
N PHE A 43 10.77 -9.62 -8.40
CA PHE A 43 11.38 -9.52 -7.08
C PHE A 43 10.75 -8.37 -6.28
N TYR A 44 10.64 -7.17 -6.86
CA TYR A 44 9.99 -6.02 -6.23
C TYR A 44 8.52 -6.28 -5.89
N LYS A 45 7.78 -6.98 -6.78
CA LYS A 45 6.41 -7.41 -6.50
C LYS A 45 6.35 -8.30 -5.26
N LYS A 46 7.24 -9.29 -5.13
CA LYS A 46 7.31 -10.17 -3.96
C LYS A 46 7.65 -9.40 -2.68
N VAL A 47 8.59 -8.46 -2.74
CA VAL A 47 8.92 -7.60 -1.60
C VAL A 47 7.69 -6.82 -1.13
N ARG A 48 6.96 -6.17 -2.05
CA ARG A 48 5.71 -5.47 -1.71
C ARG A 48 4.64 -6.37 -1.11
N GLN A 49 4.51 -7.60 -1.62
CA GLN A 49 3.57 -8.59 -1.05
C GLN A 49 3.94 -8.98 0.39
N ILE A 50 5.24 -9.14 0.68
CA ILE A 50 5.72 -9.43 2.04
C ILE A 50 5.44 -8.25 2.97
N ILE A 51 5.73 -7.03 2.53
CA ILE A 51 5.44 -5.80 3.29
C ILE A 51 3.93 -5.71 3.58
N SER A 52 3.10 -5.86 2.56
CA SER A 52 1.64 -5.82 2.70
C SER A 52 1.12 -6.87 3.69
N PHE A 53 1.67 -8.09 3.64
CA PHE A 53 1.31 -9.15 4.58
C PHE A 53 1.67 -8.80 6.03
N HIS A 54 2.88 -8.27 6.27
CA HIS A 54 3.30 -7.89 7.62
C HIS A 54 2.52 -6.68 8.14
N LEU A 55 2.24 -5.70 7.28
CA LEU A 55 1.39 -4.57 7.67
C LEU A 55 -0.02 -5.02 8.03
N ALA A 56 -0.60 -5.97 7.29
CA ALA A 56 -1.92 -6.51 7.61
C ALA A 56 -1.98 -7.22 8.98
N LEU A 57 -0.89 -7.86 9.41
CA LEU A 57 -0.80 -8.48 10.73
C LEU A 57 -0.74 -7.44 11.88
N GLN A 58 -0.18 -6.27 11.63
CA GLN A 58 -0.05 -5.20 12.62
C GLN A 58 -1.34 -4.41 12.84
N VAL A 59 -2.32 -4.52 11.97
CA VAL A 59 -3.57 -3.75 11.98
C VAL A 59 -4.39 -3.96 13.26
N ILE A 60 -4.29 -5.13 13.89
CA ILE A 60 -5.14 -5.51 15.04
C ILE A 60 -4.79 -4.68 16.29
N GLU A 61 -3.57 -4.16 16.42
CA GLU A 61 -3.08 -3.48 17.64
C GLU A 61 -3.05 -1.94 17.54
N VAL A 62 -3.26 -1.37 16.35
CA VAL A 62 -2.83 0.02 16.04
C VAL A 62 -3.89 1.09 16.31
N PHE A 63 -5.15 0.75 16.53
CA PHE A 63 -6.24 1.73 16.49
C PHE A 63 -6.75 2.23 17.84
N ASP A 64 -5.87 2.43 18.79
CA ASP A 64 -6.23 3.13 20.05
C ASP A 64 -5.81 4.60 19.94
N GLY A 65 -6.74 5.56 20.17
CA GLY A 65 -6.49 7.01 20.09
C GLY A 65 -7.14 7.72 18.90
N CYS A 66 -6.72 8.96 18.62
CA CYS A 66 -7.24 9.77 17.52
C CYS A 66 -6.80 9.22 16.17
N ILE A 67 -7.75 8.95 15.29
CA ILE A 67 -7.51 8.51 13.91
C ILE A 67 -8.02 9.55 12.93
N GLU A 68 -7.33 9.69 11.82
CA GLU A 68 -7.73 10.47 10.65
C GLU A 68 -8.04 9.50 9.51
N LEU A 69 -9.13 9.76 8.81
CA LEU A 69 -9.58 8.96 7.68
C LEU A 69 -9.43 9.77 6.41
N ASP A 70 -8.84 9.18 5.37
CA ASP A 70 -8.65 9.83 4.08
C ASP A 70 -8.87 8.86 2.93
N GLU A 71 -9.25 9.40 1.78
CA GLU A 71 -9.53 8.66 0.57
C GLU A 71 -8.59 9.11 -0.55
N SER A 72 -7.95 8.15 -1.21
CA SER A 72 -7.07 8.42 -2.35
C SER A 72 -7.47 7.57 -3.55
N TYR A 73 -7.34 8.14 -4.75
CA TYR A 73 -7.70 7.48 -5.99
C TYR A 73 -6.49 7.35 -6.90
N PHE A 74 -6.13 6.12 -7.25
CA PHE A 74 -4.97 5.80 -8.07
C PHE A 74 -5.36 5.28 -9.45
N GLY A 75 -4.55 5.59 -10.46
CA GLY A 75 -4.77 5.15 -11.83
C GLY A 75 -5.83 5.95 -12.58
N GLY A 76 -6.44 5.33 -13.56
CA GLY A 76 -7.41 5.92 -14.47
C GLY A 76 -6.82 6.29 -15.82
N VAL A 77 -7.68 6.46 -16.82
CA VAL A 77 -7.28 6.84 -18.18
C VAL A 77 -6.98 8.32 -18.23
N ARG A 78 -5.81 8.71 -18.78
CA ARG A 78 -5.41 10.12 -18.90
C ARG A 78 -6.31 10.96 -19.83
N LYS A 79 -7.03 10.32 -20.78
CA LYS A 79 -7.99 10.94 -21.69
C LYS A 79 -9.40 10.58 -21.25
N GLY A 80 -10.23 11.57 -20.91
CA GLY A 80 -11.63 11.38 -20.50
C GLY A 80 -12.03 12.26 -19.33
N LYS A 81 -13.14 11.92 -18.69
CA LYS A 81 -13.66 12.65 -17.52
C LYS A 81 -12.63 12.69 -16.39
N ARG A 82 -12.31 13.89 -15.95
CA ARG A 82 -11.47 14.13 -14.77
C ARG A 82 -12.35 14.10 -13.51
N GLY A 83 -11.78 13.68 -12.38
CA GLY A 83 -12.47 13.69 -11.09
C GLY A 83 -12.48 12.35 -10.38
N ARG A 84 -13.14 12.28 -9.22
CA ARG A 84 -13.24 11.09 -8.36
C ARG A 84 -13.91 9.91 -9.05
N GLY A 85 -14.88 10.15 -9.94
CA GLY A 85 -15.64 9.13 -10.67
C GLY A 85 -15.05 8.70 -12.01
N ALA A 86 -13.79 9.01 -12.34
CA ALA A 86 -13.20 8.59 -13.60
C ALA A 86 -13.03 7.07 -13.66
N ALA A 87 -13.47 6.45 -14.75
CA ALA A 87 -13.39 5.00 -14.94
C ALA A 87 -11.97 4.46 -14.83
N GLY A 88 -11.82 3.29 -14.20
CA GLY A 88 -10.54 2.61 -14.04
C GLY A 88 -9.65 3.15 -12.89
N LYS A 89 -10.17 4.01 -12.03
CA LYS A 89 -9.49 4.39 -10.80
C LYS A 89 -9.67 3.33 -9.71
N VAL A 90 -8.61 3.10 -8.96
CA VAL A 90 -8.62 2.25 -7.77
C VAL A 90 -8.75 3.15 -6.55
N SER A 91 -9.81 2.95 -5.78
CA SER A 91 -10.03 3.66 -4.52
C SER A 91 -9.20 3.02 -3.42
N VAL A 92 -8.44 3.84 -2.69
CA VAL A 92 -7.66 3.42 -1.53
C VAL A 92 -8.13 4.23 -0.34
N PHE A 93 -8.55 3.53 0.71
CA PHE A 93 -8.94 4.12 1.96
C PHE A 93 -7.77 4.06 2.94
N GLY A 94 -7.42 5.20 3.52
CA GLY A 94 -6.33 5.36 4.47
C GLY A 94 -6.86 5.66 5.87
N ILE A 95 -6.28 5.02 6.87
CA ILE A 95 -6.49 5.29 8.29
C ILE A 95 -5.14 5.68 8.87
N LEU A 96 -5.04 6.90 9.34
CA LEU A 96 -3.83 7.44 9.95
C LEU A 96 -4.05 7.58 11.46
N LYS A 97 -3.18 6.97 12.24
CA LYS A 97 -3.07 7.25 13.69
C LYS A 97 -2.11 8.42 13.90
N ARG A 98 -2.52 9.48 14.59
CA ARG A 98 -1.64 10.60 14.94
C ARG A 98 -0.44 10.12 15.73
N GLY A 99 0.76 10.42 15.22
CA GLY A 99 2.03 9.97 15.80
C GLY A 99 2.31 8.47 15.64
N GLY A 100 1.59 7.80 14.76
CA GLY A 100 1.70 6.35 14.54
C GLY A 100 1.70 5.94 13.07
N ASN A 101 1.23 4.73 12.83
CA ASN A 101 1.25 4.08 11.53
C ASN A 101 0.08 4.50 10.65
N VAL A 102 0.29 4.44 9.33
CA VAL A 102 -0.75 4.56 8.31
C VAL A 102 -1.18 3.15 7.87
N TYR A 103 -2.47 2.88 7.91
CA TYR A 103 -3.06 1.69 7.33
C TYR A 103 -3.81 2.05 6.06
N THR A 104 -3.62 1.29 5.00
CA THR A 104 -4.30 1.51 3.73
C THR A 104 -4.94 0.23 3.23
N VAL A 105 -6.14 0.35 2.68
CA VAL A 105 -6.87 -0.76 2.07
C VAL A 105 -7.47 -0.34 0.74
N VAL A 106 -7.41 -1.22 -0.25
CA VAL A 106 -8.11 -1.04 -1.52
C VAL A 106 -9.59 -1.37 -1.31
N VAL A 107 -10.45 -0.46 -1.69
CA VAL A 107 -11.91 -0.59 -1.58
C VAL A 107 -12.57 -0.45 -2.96
N GLU A 108 -13.71 -1.09 -3.14
CA GLU A 108 -14.45 -1.02 -4.40
C GLU A 108 -15.06 0.37 -4.61
N ASP A 109 -15.61 0.94 -3.55
CA ASP A 109 -16.15 2.30 -3.54
C ASP A 109 -15.93 2.96 -2.17
N THR A 110 -16.26 4.25 -2.07
CA THR A 110 -16.10 5.06 -0.86
C THR A 110 -17.42 5.27 -0.11
N LYS A 111 -18.41 4.39 -0.31
CA LYS A 111 -19.67 4.45 0.43
C LYS A 111 -19.50 4.01 1.87
N SER A 112 -20.29 4.58 2.76
CA SER A 112 -20.28 4.22 4.18
C SER A 112 -20.45 2.71 4.40
N SER A 113 -21.28 2.03 3.60
CA SER A 113 -21.47 0.59 3.69
C SER A 113 -20.21 -0.23 3.42
N THR A 114 -19.32 0.28 2.55
CA THR A 114 -18.03 -0.34 2.19
C THR A 114 -16.94 0.01 3.19
N LEU A 115 -16.94 1.25 3.71
CA LEU A 115 -15.89 1.75 4.59
C LEU A 115 -16.09 1.34 6.06
N MET A 116 -17.33 1.32 6.54
CA MET A 116 -17.64 0.99 7.95
C MET A 116 -17.11 -0.37 8.43
N PRO A 117 -17.13 -1.46 7.63
CA PRO A 117 -16.54 -2.73 8.02
C PRO A 117 -15.01 -2.70 8.15
N VAL A 118 -14.35 -1.76 7.44
CA VAL A 118 -12.89 -1.60 7.45
C VAL A 118 -12.41 -0.87 8.70
N ILE A 119 -13.27 -0.01 9.27
CA ILE A 119 -12.98 0.75 10.49
C ILE A 119 -13.18 -0.18 11.69
N PRO A 120 -12.15 -0.45 12.50
CA PRO A 120 -12.27 -1.34 13.65
C PRO A 120 -13.32 -0.84 14.65
N ARG A 121 -14.33 -1.67 14.93
CA ARG A 121 -15.47 -1.30 15.81
C ARG A 121 -15.08 -0.94 17.25
N LYS A 122 -13.92 -1.39 17.73
CA LYS A 122 -13.44 -1.12 19.09
C LYS A 122 -13.22 0.37 19.39
N ASN A 123 -13.09 1.19 18.34
CA ASN A 123 -12.66 2.57 18.48
C ASN A 123 -13.79 3.61 18.32
N CYS A 124 -14.98 3.19 17.91
CA CYS A 124 -16.07 4.13 17.60
C CYS A 124 -16.76 4.72 18.85
N ALA A 125 -16.63 4.11 20.03
CA ALA A 125 -17.38 4.52 21.22
C ALA A 125 -16.73 5.65 22.04
N ARG A 126 -15.44 5.98 21.82
CA ARG A 126 -14.68 6.97 22.61
C ARG A 126 -13.73 7.86 21.82
N GLN A 127 -13.77 7.88 20.47
CA GLN A 127 -12.77 8.58 19.68
C GLN A 127 -13.39 9.63 18.77
N HIS A 128 -12.79 10.83 18.76
CA HIS A 128 -13.05 11.86 17.75
C HIS A 128 -12.46 11.40 16.41
N CYS A 129 -13.29 10.81 15.55
CA CYS A 129 -12.94 10.61 14.17
C CYS A 129 -12.99 11.96 13.45
N LEU A 130 -11.85 12.52 13.10
CA LEU A 130 -11.79 13.72 12.29
C LEU A 130 -11.91 13.30 10.81
N TYR A 131 -13.12 13.36 10.27
CA TYR A 131 -13.33 13.36 8.82
C TYR A 131 -12.84 14.69 8.26
N ARG A 132 -11.80 14.65 7.47
CA ARG A 132 -11.44 15.80 6.62
C ARG A 132 -12.25 15.70 5.33
N TYR A 133 -13.36 16.44 5.28
CA TYR A 133 -13.99 16.76 4.02
C TYR A 133 -13.04 17.69 3.23
N ILE A 134 -12.55 17.21 2.10
CA ILE A 134 -11.96 18.05 1.06
C ILE A 134 -12.97 18.15 -0.09
#